data_1d2baab362205658d3532b5b2e294961
#
_entry.id   1d2baab362205658d3532b5b2e294961
#
_cell.length_a   1.000
_cell.length_b   1.000
_cell.length_c   1.000
_cell.angle_alpha   90.00
_cell.angle_beta   90.00
_cell.angle_gamma   90.00
#
_symmetry.space_group_name_H-M   'P 1'
#
loop_
_entity.id
_entity.type
_entity.pdbx_description
1 polymer ?
#
loop_
_entity_poly.entity_id
_entity_poly.type
_entity_poly.pdbx_seq_one_letter_code
_entity_poly.pdbx_strand_id
1 'polypeptide(L)'
;DTVPEHFIRRFRLDEVNVSDTLTVDCPPRGSGIYVLEGAGTLSANGRSLPLKKTDQLFVPAGTGRFTLDAEAPLRVLHFFGPEQKQ
;
A
#
# COMPACT_ATOMS: atom_id res chain seq x y z
N ASP A 1 11.98 12.03 17.69
CA ASP A 1 10.71 12.09 17.91
C ASP A 1 10.01 10.80 17.77
N THR A 2 9.16 10.48 18.67
CA THR A 2 8.53 9.20 18.71
C THR A 2 7.04 9.36 18.55
N VAL A 3 6.46 8.43 17.86
CA VAL A 3 5.02 8.36 17.71
C VAL A 3 4.44 7.78 18.98
N PRO A 4 3.38 8.38 19.51
CA PRO A 4 2.76 7.82 20.72
C PRO A 4 2.33 6.38 20.49
N GLU A 5 2.43 5.61 21.55
CA GLU A 5 2.14 4.19 21.45
C GLU A 5 0.70 3.93 21.04
N HIS A 6 -0.23 4.71 21.55
CA HIS A 6 -1.63 4.50 21.19
C HIS A 6 -1.89 4.83 19.73
N PHE A 7 -1.09 5.71 19.14
CA PHE A 7 -1.22 6.03 17.74
C PHE A 7 -0.74 4.86 16.90
N ILE A 8 0.35 4.22 17.29
CA ILE A 8 0.88 3.07 16.57
C ILE A 8 -0.13 1.95 16.54
N ARG A 9 -0.86 1.75 17.62
CA ARG A 9 -1.82 0.67 17.69
C ARG A 9 -2.99 0.87 16.76
N ARG A 10 -3.23 2.10 16.34
CA ARG A 10 -4.36 2.38 15.47
C ARG A 10 -4.05 2.12 14.02
N PHE A 11 -2.77 1.98 13.71
CA PHE A 11 -2.36 1.74 12.34
C PHE A 11 -1.84 0.33 12.19
N ARG A 12 -2.13 -0.23 11.06
CA ARG A 12 -1.55 -1.50 10.71
C ARG A 12 -0.59 -1.24 9.57
N LEU A 13 0.59 -1.82 9.66
CA LEU A 13 1.63 -1.58 8.70
C LEU A 13 2.22 -2.91 8.29
N ASP A 14 2.14 -3.22 7.00
CA ASP A 14 2.68 -4.45 6.48
C ASP A 14 3.75 -4.13 5.47
N GLU A 15 4.85 -4.84 5.53
CA GLU A 15 5.88 -4.74 4.52
C GLU A 15 5.62 -5.81 3.48
N VAL A 16 5.54 -5.40 2.23
CA VAL A 16 5.20 -6.29 1.13
C VAL A 16 6.36 -6.32 0.17
N ASN A 17 6.82 -7.52 -0.16
CA ASN A 17 7.90 -7.71 -1.11
C ASN A 17 7.35 -8.39 -2.34
N VAL A 18 7.57 -7.78 -3.50
CA VAL A 18 7.05 -8.30 -4.75
C VAL A 18 8.22 -8.48 -5.69
N SER A 19 8.42 -9.71 -6.16
CA SER A 19 9.47 -9.98 -7.13
C SER A 19 8.92 -10.17 -8.52
N ASP A 20 7.61 -10.34 -8.64
CA ASP A 20 6.97 -10.53 -9.94
C ASP A 20 5.61 -9.85 -9.88
N THR A 21 4.59 -10.55 -9.50
CA THR A 21 3.23 -10.00 -9.44
C THR A 21 2.57 -10.44 -8.14
N LEU A 22 1.86 -9.52 -7.52
CA LEU A 22 1.16 -9.83 -6.30
C LEU A 22 -0.16 -9.07 -6.28
N THR A 23 -1.24 -9.77 -5.95
CA THR A 23 -2.54 -9.15 -5.80
C THR A 23 -2.81 -8.94 -4.31
N VAL A 24 -3.23 -7.75 -3.95
CA VAL A 24 -3.44 -7.37 -2.56
C VAL A 24 -4.86 -6.91 -2.39
N ASP A 25 -5.49 -7.34 -1.31
CA ASP A 25 -6.83 -6.89 -0.98
C ASP A 25 -6.76 -5.53 -0.29
N CYS A 26 -7.56 -4.60 -0.76
CA CYS A 26 -7.63 -3.28 -0.16
C CYS A 26 -8.73 -3.29 0.89
N PRO A 27 -8.47 -2.77 2.08
CA PRO A 27 -9.52 -2.73 3.09
C PRO A 27 -10.64 -1.78 2.68
N PRO A 28 -11.85 -1.98 3.23
CA PRO A 28 -12.98 -1.16 2.82
C PRO A 28 -12.76 0.33 3.02
N ARG A 29 -11.94 0.73 3.96
CA ARG A 29 -11.70 2.15 4.22
C ARG A 29 -10.49 2.71 3.49
N GLY A 30 -9.92 1.90 2.59
CA GLY A 30 -8.76 2.37 1.85
C GLY A 30 -7.47 2.17 2.60
N SER A 31 -6.37 2.46 1.93
CA SER A 31 -5.07 2.26 2.53
C SER A 31 -4.05 3.12 1.79
N GLY A 32 -2.82 3.13 2.30
CA GLY A 32 -1.74 3.85 1.67
C GLY A 32 -0.61 2.92 1.32
N ILE A 33 0.18 3.32 0.34
CA ILE A 33 1.33 2.56 -0.09
C ILE A 33 2.52 3.50 -0.20
N TYR A 34 3.63 3.08 0.37
CA TYR A 34 4.87 3.83 0.26
C TYR A 34 5.93 2.88 -0.30
N VAL A 35 6.56 3.27 -1.38
CA VAL A 35 7.54 2.43 -2.05
C VAL A 35 8.90 2.66 -1.43
N LEU A 36 9.45 1.61 -0.81
CA LEU A 36 10.75 1.69 -0.19
C LEU A 36 11.87 1.43 -1.18
N GLU A 37 11.66 0.46 -2.08
CA GLU A 37 12.69 0.08 -3.01
C GLU A 37 12.07 -0.46 -4.27
N GLY A 38 12.78 -0.36 -5.37
CA GLY A 38 12.37 -0.99 -6.61
C GLY A 38 11.48 -0.13 -7.46
N ALA A 39 10.86 -0.75 -8.44
CA ALA A 39 9.98 -0.08 -9.36
C ALA A 39 8.97 -1.07 -9.88
N GLY A 40 7.82 -0.57 -10.31
CA GLY A 40 6.78 -1.43 -10.83
C GLY A 40 5.56 -0.65 -11.18
N THR A 41 4.42 -1.33 -11.15
CA THR A 41 3.13 -0.74 -11.51
C THR A 41 2.06 -1.24 -10.57
N LEU A 42 1.18 -0.36 -10.17
CA LEU A 42 0.00 -0.73 -9.42
C LEU A 42 -1.19 -0.63 -10.34
N SER A 43 -1.98 -1.69 -10.41
CA SER A 43 -3.14 -1.75 -11.28
C SER A 43 -4.38 -2.04 -10.47
N ALA A 44 -5.45 -1.30 -10.73
CA ALA A 44 -6.72 -1.50 -10.05
C ALA A 44 -7.82 -0.89 -10.89
N ASN A 45 -8.95 -1.58 -10.98
CA ASN A 45 -10.13 -1.07 -11.64
C ASN A 45 -9.84 -0.59 -13.07
N GLY A 46 -9.00 -1.33 -13.79
CA GLY A 46 -8.66 -0.97 -15.16
C GLY A 46 -7.69 0.16 -15.31
N ARG A 47 -7.11 0.64 -14.21
CA ARG A 47 -6.14 1.72 -14.25
C ARG A 47 -4.80 1.23 -13.77
N SER A 48 -3.74 1.87 -14.24
CA SER A 48 -2.38 1.51 -13.85
C SER A 48 -1.62 2.78 -13.50
N LEU A 49 -0.83 2.67 -12.45
CA LEU A 49 0.00 3.79 -11.99
C LEU A 49 1.43 3.28 -11.83
N PRO A 50 2.39 4.03 -12.33
CA PRO A 50 3.79 3.62 -12.13
C PRO A 50 4.22 3.84 -10.70
N LEU A 51 5.07 2.96 -10.21
CA LEU A 51 5.61 3.03 -8.87
C LEU A 51 7.11 3.10 -8.95
N LYS A 52 7.71 3.96 -8.16
CA LYS A 52 9.16 4.01 -8.06
C LYS A 52 9.53 4.38 -6.65
N LYS A 53 10.80 4.24 -6.35
CA LYS A 53 11.30 4.46 -5.00
C LYS A 53 10.85 5.82 -4.49
N THR A 54 10.40 5.84 -3.26
CA THR A 54 9.88 6.97 -2.52
C THR A 54 8.53 7.49 -3.00
N ASP A 55 7.89 6.81 -3.93
CA ASP A 55 6.53 7.17 -4.30
C ASP A 55 5.58 6.80 -3.17
N GLN A 56 4.56 7.61 -3.04
CA GLN A 56 3.56 7.40 -2.02
C GLN A 56 2.20 7.62 -2.64
N LEU A 57 1.28 6.72 -2.38
CA LEU A 57 -0.04 6.90 -2.96
C LEU A 57 -1.10 6.32 -2.04
N PHE A 58 -2.31 6.75 -2.27
CA PHE A 58 -3.46 6.33 -1.48
C PHE A 58 -4.37 5.49 -2.35
N VAL A 59 -4.80 4.35 -1.81
CA VAL A 59 -5.75 3.48 -2.48
C VAL A 59 -7.11 3.75 -1.86
N PRO A 60 -8.04 4.33 -2.62
CA PRO A 60 -9.30 4.76 -2.03
C PRO A 60 -10.16 3.59 -1.58
N ALA A 61 -11.06 3.89 -0.67
CA ALA A 61 -12.05 2.91 -0.25
C ALA A 61 -12.88 2.50 -1.46
N GLY A 62 -13.25 1.25 -1.49
CA GLY A 62 -14.03 0.74 -2.60
C GLY A 62 -13.22 0.21 -3.75
N THR A 63 -11.90 0.36 -3.71
CA THR A 63 -11.05 -0.16 -4.76
C THR A 63 -11.14 -1.68 -4.84
N GLY A 64 -11.26 -2.33 -3.70
CA GLY A 64 -11.37 -3.77 -3.64
C GLY A 64 -10.00 -4.42 -3.67
N ARG A 65 -9.52 -4.70 -4.86
CA ARG A 65 -8.29 -5.44 -5.00
C ARG A 65 -7.37 -4.71 -5.96
N PHE A 66 -6.10 -4.70 -5.68
CA PHE A 66 -5.14 -4.12 -6.62
C PHE A 66 -3.98 -5.08 -6.81
N THR A 67 -3.30 -4.92 -7.93
CA THR A 67 -2.20 -5.81 -8.30
C THR A 67 -0.93 -4.98 -8.41
N LEU A 68 0.13 -5.52 -7.84
CA LEU A 68 1.45 -4.91 -7.92
C LEU A 68 2.30 -5.75 -8.86
N ASP A 69 2.79 -5.12 -9.92
CA ASP A 69 3.68 -5.76 -10.88
C ASP A 69 5.06 -5.16 -10.72
N ALA A 70 6.03 -5.99 -10.42
CA ALA A 70 7.39 -5.51 -10.15
C ALA A 70 8.23 -5.56 -11.41
N GLU A 71 8.82 -4.42 -11.78
CA GLU A 71 9.81 -4.40 -12.84
C GLU A 71 11.18 -4.69 -12.29
N ALA A 72 11.39 -4.31 -11.04
CA ALA A 72 12.57 -4.64 -10.28
C ALA A 72 12.07 -5.06 -8.92
N PRO A 73 12.85 -5.78 -8.14
CA PRO A 73 12.36 -6.23 -6.85
C PRO A 73 11.75 -5.07 -6.07
N LEU A 74 10.47 -5.17 -5.79
CA LEU A 74 9.67 -4.09 -5.26
C LEU A 74 9.41 -4.34 -3.80
N ARG A 75 9.60 -3.30 -2.99
CA ARG A 75 9.40 -3.40 -1.57
C ARG A 75 8.59 -2.20 -1.13
N VAL A 76 7.41 -2.45 -0.61
CA VAL A 76 6.50 -1.37 -0.26
C VAL A 76 5.99 -1.56 1.15
N LEU A 77 5.60 -0.46 1.75
CA LEU A 77 4.86 -0.48 3.01
C LEU A 77 3.41 -0.25 2.69
N HIS A 78 2.59 -1.17 3.14
CA HIS A 78 1.15 -1.07 2.98
C HIS A 78 0.58 -0.73 4.34
N PHE A 79 -0.01 0.46 4.48
CA PHE A 79 -0.48 0.87 5.78
C PHE A 79 -1.97 1.16 5.73
N PHE A 80 -2.62 0.84 6.83
CA PHE A 80 -4.05 0.94 6.98
C PHE A 80 -4.33 2.00 8.01
N GLY A 81 -5.27 2.88 7.72
CA GLY A 81 -5.63 3.91 8.65
C GLY A 81 -6.31 3.34 9.89
N PRO A 82 -6.53 4.18 10.87
CA PRO A 82 -7.21 3.73 12.08
C PRO A 82 -8.64 3.36 11.78
N GLU A 83 -9.15 2.45 12.58
CA GLU A 83 -10.49 2.00 12.39
C GLU A 83 -11.45 3.13 12.70
N GLN A 84 -12.43 3.33 11.84
CA GLN A 84 -13.40 4.38 12.04
C GLN A 84 -14.47 3.90 13.00
N LYS A 85 -14.74 4.71 14.00
CA LYS A 85 -15.80 4.40 14.92
C LYS A 85 -16.95 5.33 14.69
N GLN A 86 -18.09 4.80 14.53
CA GLN A 86 -19.27 5.61 14.23
C GLN A 86 -20.18 5.73 15.40
#